data_783a8e4e56fce0409239178ec693cdb0
#
_entry.id   783a8e4e56fce0409239178ec693cdb0
#
_cell.length_a   1.000
_cell.length_b   1.000
_cell.length_c   1.000
_cell.angle_alpha   90.00
_cell.angle_beta   90.00
_cell.angle_gamma   90.00
#
_symmetry.space_group_name_H-M   'P 1'
#
loop_
_entity.id
_entity.type
_entity.pdbx_description
1 polymer ?
#
loop_
_entity_poly.entity_id
_entity_poly.type
_entity_poly.pdbx_seq_one_letter_code
_entity_poly.pdbx_strand_id
1 'polypeptide(L)'
;MRRFVSILLLLSLLLPLARPALAQGWEAGYANGRMIGIDPYIKVTRGGPIHSFEGAYIFTPRATTDGYDAAYGHPHFRFGLQVVDLSRIRLKDPDFRPLAAPSRLGTSVLLFAAFERPLLRTPQGWSLDYTLAQGVSLNTHKWHRTRNPENEMLGSRFAIYFGAGLHVAYRRGGWEFRTGPDFLHLSNSALHRPNKGANAWLFQTSVRHYFDSASPDSLTRLQIPFTDRGFLVDVDYRLGLKTSVGEWLYDHNAERYGNPIRYGSYGLYASHGLGLGLLYRYNLKYASGLGLDLTYEPYAGRIEVQNPARPHDIGKTTIGLSLRHEARYRRLAATFAFGVYLLRPLKRYALTDEEYGYYERIGLRYDFPCGLHTGFNIHAHRTKAYAGEWYVGFRFAPRKRKPIAPYRP
;
A
#
# COMPACT_ATOMS: atom_id res chain seq x y z
N MET A 1 20.13 6.90 19.71
CA MET A 1 19.59 8.24 19.43
C MET A 1 20.61 9.19 18.77
N ARG A 2 21.75 9.53 19.38
CA ARG A 2 22.74 10.49 18.80
C ARG A 2 23.24 10.14 17.38
N ARG A 3 23.58 8.88 17.09
CA ARG A 3 24.02 8.45 15.74
C ARG A 3 22.94 8.52 14.66
N PHE A 4 21.67 8.36 15.05
CA PHE A 4 20.52 8.42 14.13
C PHE A 4 20.19 9.87 13.74
N VAL A 5 20.25 10.79 14.72
CA VAL A 5 20.09 12.24 14.49
C VAL A 5 21.21 12.75 13.58
N SER A 6 22.45 12.23 13.74
CA SER A 6 23.58 12.61 12.87
C SER A 6 23.42 12.15 11.42
N ILE A 7 22.85 10.95 11.18
CA ILE A 7 22.57 10.46 9.82
C ILE A 7 21.43 11.26 9.18
N LEU A 8 20.41 11.62 9.94
CA LEU A 8 19.32 12.48 9.47
C LEU A 8 19.79 13.91 9.15
N LEU A 9 20.65 14.47 9.98
CA LEU A 9 21.28 15.77 9.72
C LEU A 9 22.18 15.72 8.46
N LEU A 10 22.92 14.64 8.26
CA LEU A 10 23.71 14.44 7.03
C LEU A 10 22.82 14.28 5.80
N LEU A 11 21.73 13.50 5.88
CA LEU A 11 20.77 13.34 4.79
C LEU A 11 20.03 14.64 4.51
N SER A 12 19.65 15.41 5.54
CA SER A 12 18.99 16.72 5.36
C SER A 12 19.91 17.77 4.80
N LEU A 13 21.23 17.69 5.06
CA LEU A 13 22.27 18.56 4.47
C LEU A 13 22.61 18.17 3.03
N LEU A 14 22.42 16.91 2.63
CA LEU A 14 22.65 16.44 1.26
C LEU A 14 21.43 16.70 0.34
N LEU A 15 20.23 16.81 0.90
CA LEU A 15 19.00 17.10 0.15
C LEU A 15 19.06 18.44 -0.63
N PRO A 16 19.57 19.55 -0.09
CA PRO A 16 19.68 20.80 -0.86
C PRO A 16 20.84 20.84 -1.88
N LEU A 17 21.83 19.94 -1.76
CA LEU A 17 23.02 19.95 -2.62
C LEU A 17 22.83 19.18 -3.94
N ALA A 18 21.94 18.22 -3.99
CA ALA A 18 21.59 17.48 -5.19
C ALA A 18 20.21 17.93 -5.69
N ARG A 19 20.14 18.93 -6.55
CA ARG A 19 18.93 19.20 -7.31
C ARG A 19 18.76 18.06 -8.32
N PRO A 20 17.83 17.10 -8.13
CA PRO A 20 17.51 16.19 -9.23
C PRO A 20 17.02 17.09 -10.36
N ALA A 21 17.56 16.95 -11.55
CA ALA A 21 17.30 17.83 -12.71
C ALA A 21 15.79 17.99 -13.06
N LEU A 22 14.93 17.18 -12.45
CA LEU A 22 13.47 17.15 -12.65
C LEU A 22 12.67 17.66 -11.44
N ALA A 23 13.28 17.84 -10.26
CA ALA A 23 12.56 18.30 -9.07
C ALA A 23 12.22 19.80 -9.21
N GLN A 24 11.00 20.15 -8.86
CA GLN A 24 10.49 21.54 -8.93
C GLN A 24 10.40 22.20 -7.56
N GLY A 25 10.64 21.45 -6.50
CA GLY A 25 10.62 21.97 -5.14
C GLY A 25 11.04 20.92 -4.12
N TRP A 26 11.05 21.34 -2.87
CA TRP A 26 11.25 20.49 -1.72
C TRP A 26 10.17 20.72 -0.67
N GLU A 27 9.99 19.75 0.19
CA GLU A 27 9.08 19.78 1.34
C GLU A 27 9.82 19.33 2.60
N ALA A 28 9.56 20.01 3.71
CA ALA A 28 9.93 19.58 5.04
C ALA A 28 8.69 19.57 5.92
N GLY A 29 8.46 18.47 6.61
CA GLY A 29 7.25 18.26 7.39
C GLY A 29 7.51 17.65 8.76
N TYR A 30 6.62 17.98 9.68
CA TYR A 30 6.52 17.38 10.99
C TYR A 30 5.08 16.93 11.23
N ALA A 31 4.94 15.75 11.82
CA ALA A 31 3.64 15.25 12.24
C ALA A 31 3.70 14.69 13.67
N ASN A 32 2.57 14.78 14.34
CA ASN A 32 2.36 14.07 15.61
C ASN A 32 1.04 13.31 15.57
N GLY A 33 0.94 12.28 16.40
CA GLY A 33 -0.28 11.48 16.40
C GLY A 33 -0.26 10.33 17.39
N ARG A 34 -1.15 9.38 17.16
CA ARG A 34 -1.38 8.23 18.04
C ARG A 34 -1.60 6.95 17.26
N MET A 35 -1.25 5.82 17.88
CA MET A 35 -1.60 4.50 17.37
C MET A 35 -3.11 4.30 17.35
N ILE A 36 -3.58 3.61 16.34
CA ILE A 36 -4.95 3.09 16.26
C ILE A 36 -4.90 1.65 16.75
N GLY A 37 -5.61 1.35 17.84
CA GLY A 37 -5.78 -0.02 18.32
C GLY A 37 -6.81 -0.75 17.46
N ILE A 38 -6.34 -1.55 16.49
CA ILE A 38 -7.23 -2.37 15.64
C ILE A 38 -7.40 -3.78 16.21
N ASP A 39 -6.41 -4.25 16.99
CA ASP A 39 -6.43 -5.58 17.57
C ASP A 39 -6.97 -5.55 19.01
N PRO A 40 -8.03 -6.32 19.32
CA PRO A 40 -8.59 -6.38 20.67
C PRO A 40 -7.67 -7.04 21.70
N TYR A 41 -6.71 -7.86 21.26
CA TYR A 41 -5.82 -8.63 22.13
C TYR A 41 -4.53 -7.89 22.50
N ILE A 42 -4.04 -7.00 21.64
CA ILE A 42 -2.82 -6.24 21.91
C ILE A 42 -3.17 -4.84 22.41
N LYS A 43 -2.89 -4.58 23.67
CA LYS A 43 -3.10 -3.27 24.29
C LYS A 43 -1.83 -2.44 24.24
N VAL A 44 -1.98 -1.18 23.88
CA VAL A 44 -0.96 -0.16 24.08
C VAL A 44 -0.92 0.17 25.57
N THR A 45 0.11 -0.28 26.29
CA THR A 45 0.22 -0.11 27.74
C THR A 45 0.87 1.21 28.13
N ARG A 46 1.78 1.73 27.30
CA ARG A 46 2.38 3.04 27.44
C ARG A 46 2.44 3.67 26.05
N GLY A 47 1.52 4.56 25.80
CA GLY A 47 1.47 5.37 24.59
C GLY A 47 1.92 6.78 24.91
N GLY A 48 2.72 7.34 24.03
CA GLY A 48 2.98 8.77 23.94
C GLY A 48 2.60 9.25 22.56
N PRO A 49 2.70 10.54 22.27
CA PRO A 49 2.57 11.02 20.91
C PRO A 49 3.63 10.33 20.04
N ILE A 50 3.20 9.94 18.85
CA ILE A 50 4.10 9.57 17.76
C ILE A 50 4.64 10.88 17.20
N HIS A 51 5.94 10.93 16.95
CA HIS A 51 6.56 12.04 16.26
C HIS A 51 7.07 11.56 14.91
N SER A 52 6.86 12.35 13.89
CA SER A 52 7.32 12.04 12.53
C SER A 52 7.95 13.27 11.90
N PHE A 53 9.06 13.04 11.18
CA PHE A 53 9.76 14.06 10.41
C PHE A 53 9.89 13.57 8.97
N GLU A 54 9.58 14.44 8.01
CA GLU A 54 9.56 14.14 6.60
C GLU A 54 10.41 15.15 5.83
N GLY A 55 11.13 14.65 4.81
CA GLY A 55 11.75 15.46 3.78
C GLY A 55 11.48 14.85 2.42
N ALA A 56 11.04 15.64 1.45
CA ALA A 56 10.70 15.17 0.12
C ALA A 56 11.07 16.16 -0.99
N TYR A 57 11.30 15.62 -2.19
CA TYR A 57 11.30 16.38 -3.43
C TYR A 57 9.93 16.33 -4.10
N ILE A 58 9.54 17.47 -4.70
CA ILE A 58 8.25 17.66 -5.37
C ILE A 58 8.50 17.68 -6.88
N PHE A 59 7.69 16.87 -7.58
CA PHE A 59 7.66 16.80 -9.03
C PHE A 59 6.25 17.14 -9.50
N THR A 60 6.11 18.22 -10.25
CA THR A 60 4.85 18.58 -10.88
C THR A 60 4.95 18.22 -12.36
N PRO A 61 4.03 17.46 -12.92
CA PRO A 61 4.03 17.21 -14.35
C PRO A 61 3.94 18.54 -15.08
N ARG A 62 4.86 18.78 -16.01
CA ARG A 62 4.76 19.93 -16.92
C ARG A 62 3.57 19.71 -17.84
N ALA A 63 2.89 20.78 -18.23
CA ALA A 63 1.75 20.74 -19.12
C ALA A 63 2.00 19.80 -20.30
N THR A 64 1.21 18.75 -20.40
CA THR A 64 1.33 17.73 -21.41
C THR A 64 0.06 17.64 -22.24
N THR A 65 0.20 17.14 -23.44
CA THR A 65 -0.91 16.99 -24.40
C THR A 65 -1.79 15.76 -24.12
N ASP A 66 -1.47 14.95 -23.09
CA ASP A 66 -2.16 13.69 -22.84
C ASP A 66 -3.47 13.82 -22.02
N GLY A 67 -3.77 15.00 -21.52
CA GLY A 67 -5.01 15.30 -20.78
C GLY A 67 -5.08 14.74 -19.36
N TYR A 68 -4.15 13.88 -18.92
CA TYR A 68 -4.19 13.31 -17.58
C TYR A 68 -3.97 14.34 -16.50
N ASP A 69 -3.02 15.26 -16.71
CA ASP A 69 -2.72 16.31 -15.72
C ASP A 69 -3.94 17.20 -15.48
N ALA A 70 -4.59 17.66 -16.56
CA ALA A 70 -5.81 18.45 -16.48
C ALA A 70 -6.96 17.66 -15.83
N ALA A 71 -7.13 16.36 -16.18
CA ALA A 71 -8.17 15.52 -15.61
C ALA A 71 -8.00 15.27 -14.11
N TYR A 72 -6.77 15.29 -13.60
CA TYR A 72 -6.46 15.16 -12.19
C TYR A 72 -6.21 16.51 -11.50
N GLY A 73 -6.41 17.65 -12.18
CA GLY A 73 -6.22 18.99 -11.62
C GLY A 73 -4.74 19.32 -11.34
N HIS A 74 -3.84 18.86 -12.21
CA HIS A 74 -2.39 19.04 -12.08
C HIS A 74 -1.84 18.50 -10.76
N PRO A 75 -1.78 17.16 -10.60
CA PRO A 75 -1.33 16.50 -9.37
C PRO A 75 0.17 16.73 -9.16
N HIS A 76 0.62 16.63 -7.92
CA HIS A 76 2.02 16.58 -7.55
C HIS A 76 2.45 15.13 -7.26
N PHE A 77 3.69 14.81 -7.56
CA PHE A 77 4.36 13.61 -7.08
C PHE A 77 5.43 14.01 -6.09
N ARG A 78 5.57 13.25 -5.02
CA ARG A 78 6.62 13.45 -4.02
C ARG A 78 7.41 12.18 -3.85
N PHE A 79 8.73 12.33 -3.71
CA PHE A 79 9.63 11.24 -3.32
C PHE A 79 10.43 11.70 -2.11
N GLY A 80 10.39 10.94 -1.04
CA GLY A 80 10.96 11.40 0.20
C GLY A 80 11.30 10.30 1.19
N LEU A 81 11.89 10.77 2.29
CA LEU A 81 12.17 10.00 3.49
C LEU A 81 11.32 10.52 4.63
N GLN A 82 10.77 9.60 5.42
CA GLN A 82 10.04 9.92 6.63
C GLN A 82 10.57 9.07 7.78
N VAL A 83 10.80 9.67 8.93
CA VAL A 83 11.20 8.99 10.16
C VAL A 83 10.05 9.08 11.14
N VAL A 84 9.54 7.93 11.56
CA VAL A 84 8.42 7.82 12.50
C VAL A 84 8.93 7.25 13.80
N ASP A 85 8.91 8.04 14.85
CA ASP A 85 9.33 7.62 16.20
C ASP A 85 8.15 6.98 16.95
N LEU A 86 8.13 5.65 16.97
CA LEU A 86 7.20 4.82 17.71
C LEU A 86 7.84 4.31 19.02
N SER A 87 9.00 4.85 19.44
CA SER A 87 9.78 4.32 20.57
C SER A 87 9.06 4.39 21.91
N ARG A 88 8.08 5.29 22.04
CA ARG A 88 7.25 5.44 23.23
C ARG A 88 6.10 4.44 23.29
N ILE A 89 5.79 3.76 22.18
CA ILE A 89 4.73 2.77 22.12
C ILE A 89 5.21 1.48 22.76
N ARG A 90 4.50 1.07 23.82
CA ARG A 90 4.69 -0.18 24.54
C ARG A 90 3.46 -1.04 24.34
N LEU A 91 3.70 -2.30 24.05
CA LEU A 91 2.66 -3.29 23.77
C LEU A 91 2.67 -4.33 24.89
N LYS A 92 1.48 -4.78 25.28
CA LYS A 92 1.30 -5.88 26.22
C LYS A 92 0.04 -6.64 25.87
N ASP A 93 0.13 -7.94 25.78
CA ASP A 93 -1.01 -8.82 25.85
C ASP A 93 -1.31 -9.08 27.33
N PRO A 94 -2.46 -8.62 27.88
CA PRO A 94 -2.78 -8.78 29.28
C PRO A 94 -2.95 -10.25 29.69
N ASP A 95 -3.27 -11.12 28.74
CA ASP A 95 -3.52 -12.54 28.94
C ASP A 95 -2.25 -13.37 28.74
N PHE A 96 -1.16 -12.74 28.31
CA PHE A 96 0.13 -13.39 28.13
C PHE A 96 1.00 -13.28 29.38
N ARG A 97 2.01 -14.17 29.50
CA ARG A 97 2.90 -14.23 30.69
C ARG A 97 3.43 -12.84 31.04
N PRO A 98 3.52 -12.49 32.31
CA PRO A 98 4.12 -11.24 32.72
C PRO A 98 5.59 -11.21 32.32
N LEU A 99 5.91 -10.50 31.28
CA LEU A 99 7.28 -10.22 30.87
C LEU A 99 7.88 -9.13 31.77
N ALA A 100 9.16 -9.22 32.04
CA ALA A 100 9.89 -8.22 32.83
C ALA A 100 9.84 -6.82 32.21
N ALA A 101 9.65 -6.71 30.89
CA ALA A 101 9.51 -5.44 30.18
C ALA A 101 8.52 -5.57 29.01
N PRO A 102 7.65 -4.58 28.79
CA PRO A 102 6.72 -4.57 27.67
C PRO A 102 7.44 -4.48 26.33
N SER A 103 6.87 -5.11 25.31
CA SER A 103 7.35 -5.07 23.93
C SER A 103 7.26 -3.65 23.32
N ARG A 104 8.04 -3.39 22.27
CA ARG A 104 8.23 -2.06 21.68
C ARG A 104 8.06 -2.09 20.16
N LEU A 105 7.61 -0.95 19.61
CA LEU A 105 7.60 -0.73 18.15
C LEU A 105 8.90 -0.07 17.65
N GLY A 106 9.56 0.77 18.44
CA GLY A 106 10.82 1.44 18.08
C GLY A 106 10.63 2.59 17.09
N THR A 107 11.52 2.68 16.09
CA THR A 107 11.50 3.73 15.06
C THR A 107 11.43 3.09 13.69
N SER A 108 10.64 3.68 12.79
CA SER A 108 10.52 3.28 11.39
C SER A 108 11.08 4.38 10.49
N VAL A 109 11.89 4.00 9.52
CA VAL A 109 12.38 4.88 8.45
C VAL A 109 11.73 4.47 7.16
N LEU A 110 11.04 5.39 6.52
CA LEU A 110 10.23 5.17 5.33
C LEU A 110 10.91 5.82 4.13
N LEU A 111 11.02 5.09 3.04
CA LEU A 111 11.27 5.65 1.71
C LEU A 111 9.94 5.57 0.95
N PHE A 112 9.44 6.70 0.47
CA PHE A 112 8.09 6.75 -0.11
C PHE A 112 8.01 7.53 -1.41
N ALA A 113 7.01 7.16 -2.20
CA ALA A 113 6.45 7.95 -3.28
C ALA A 113 5.00 8.31 -2.94
N ALA A 114 4.61 9.55 -3.21
CA ALA A 114 3.25 10.00 -2.97
C ALA A 114 2.66 10.68 -4.22
N PHE A 115 1.40 10.41 -4.47
CA PHE A 115 0.54 11.10 -5.42
C PHE A 115 -0.38 12.02 -4.65
N GLU A 116 -0.38 13.30 -5.03
CA GLU A 116 -1.18 14.32 -4.40
C GLU A 116 -2.05 15.02 -5.41
N ARG A 117 -3.33 15.13 -5.10
CA ARG A 117 -4.30 15.72 -6.00
C ARG A 117 -5.13 16.78 -5.29
N PRO A 118 -5.23 18.00 -5.86
CA PRO A 118 -6.15 19.00 -5.38
C PRO A 118 -7.61 18.59 -5.67
N LEU A 119 -8.43 18.68 -4.64
CA LEU A 119 -9.89 18.57 -4.71
C LEU A 119 -10.51 19.93 -5.00
N LEU A 120 -9.98 20.96 -4.32
CA LEU A 120 -10.42 22.33 -4.44
C LEU A 120 -9.20 23.24 -4.53
N ARG A 121 -9.32 24.32 -5.32
CA ARG A 121 -8.36 25.44 -5.37
C ARG A 121 -9.10 26.74 -5.45
N THR A 122 -8.58 27.77 -4.79
CA THR A 122 -9.12 29.12 -4.83
C THR A 122 -8.12 30.08 -5.48
N PRO A 123 -8.57 31.18 -6.09
CA PRO A 123 -7.69 32.21 -6.65
C PRO A 123 -6.79 32.87 -5.60
N GLN A 124 -7.16 32.83 -4.33
CA GLN A 124 -6.39 33.39 -3.21
C GLN A 124 -5.22 32.50 -2.77
N GLY A 125 -5.04 31.34 -3.40
CA GLY A 125 -3.93 30.42 -3.12
C GLY A 125 -4.26 29.32 -2.09
N TRP A 126 -5.50 29.16 -1.68
CA TRP A 126 -5.93 28.04 -0.84
C TRP A 126 -6.22 26.81 -1.67
N SER A 127 -5.88 25.64 -1.14
CA SER A 127 -6.29 24.35 -1.70
C SER A 127 -6.69 23.36 -0.62
N LEU A 128 -7.48 22.36 -1.04
CA LEU A 128 -7.77 21.15 -0.29
C LEU A 128 -7.27 19.99 -1.14
N ASP A 129 -6.27 19.26 -0.64
CA ASP A 129 -5.58 18.22 -1.39
C ASP A 129 -5.70 16.88 -0.67
N TYR A 130 -5.91 15.78 -1.42
CA TYR A 130 -5.67 14.46 -0.86
C TYR A 130 -4.32 13.92 -1.32
N THR A 131 -3.72 13.12 -0.45
CA THR A 131 -2.45 12.44 -0.69
C THR A 131 -2.64 10.93 -0.57
N LEU A 132 -2.06 10.17 -1.49
CA LEU A 132 -1.89 8.72 -1.38
C LEU A 132 -0.40 8.43 -1.48
N ALA A 133 0.15 7.79 -0.46
CA ALA A 133 1.56 7.46 -0.38
C ALA A 133 1.76 5.96 -0.31
N GLN A 134 2.82 5.48 -0.94
CA GLN A 134 3.26 4.10 -0.86
C GLN A 134 4.78 4.04 -0.79
N GLY A 135 5.30 3.04 -0.09
CA GLY A 135 6.73 2.90 0.04
C GLY A 135 7.15 1.66 0.82
N VAL A 136 8.39 1.70 1.26
CA VAL A 136 8.98 0.66 2.11
C VAL A 136 9.47 1.28 3.41
N SER A 137 9.39 0.52 4.48
CA SER A 137 9.91 0.93 5.78
C SER A 137 10.99 -0.02 6.29
N LEU A 138 11.96 0.55 6.98
CA LEU A 138 12.94 -0.15 7.80
C LEU A 138 12.62 0.09 9.27
N ASN A 139 12.25 -0.98 9.99
CA ASN A 139 11.83 -0.91 11.38
C ASN A 139 12.97 -1.36 12.31
N THR A 140 13.29 -0.57 13.32
CA THR A 140 14.35 -0.89 14.27
C THR A 140 13.97 -2.04 15.21
N HIS A 141 12.69 -2.20 15.51
CA HIS A 141 12.17 -3.25 16.37
C HIS A 141 11.12 -4.06 15.62
N LYS A 142 11.34 -5.37 15.56
CA LYS A 142 10.41 -6.34 15.01
C LYS A 142 10.00 -7.32 16.09
N TRP A 143 9.00 -8.12 15.83
CA TRP A 143 8.67 -9.27 16.66
C TRP A 143 9.89 -10.17 16.89
N HIS A 144 10.01 -10.67 18.10
CA HIS A 144 11.00 -11.66 18.48
C HIS A 144 10.46 -12.45 19.65
N ARG A 145 10.44 -13.78 19.54
CA ARG A 145 9.83 -14.69 20.49
C ARG A 145 10.14 -14.37 21.97
N THR A 146 11.37 -14.07 22.32
CA THR A 146 11.79 -13.83 23.69
C THR A 146 12.05 -12.37 24.05
N ARG A 147 12.48 -11.53 23.09
CA ARG A 147 12.92 -10.14 23.35
C ARG A 147 11.85 -9.09 23.05
N ASN A 148 10.87 -9.44 22.19
CA ASN A 148 9.82 -8.53 21.75
C ASN A 148 8.55 -9.31 21.33
N PRO A 149 8.05 -10.24 22.19
CA PRO A 149 7.04 -11.23 21.78
C PRO A 149 5.66 -10.62 21.52
N GLU A 150 5.31 -9.53 22.17
CA GLU A 150 4.00 -8.90 22.02
C GLU A 150 3.96 -7.89 20.87
N ASN A 151 5.07 -7.70 20.14
CA ASN A 151 5.09 -6.88 18.93
C ASN A 151 4.55 -7.66 17.73
N GLU A 152 3.30 -8.07 17.79
CA GLU A 152 2.63 -8.77 16.69
C GLU A 152 2.28 -7.86 15.50
N MET A 153 2.46 -6.56 15.65
CA MET A 153 2.20 -5.59 14.59
C MET A 153 3.28 -5.66 13.49
N LEU A 154 4.56 -5.77 13.87
CA LEU A 154 5.69 -5.71 12.94
C LEU A 154 6.54 -6.98 13.05
N GLY A 155 6.24 -8.00 12.27
CA GLY A 155 6.95 -9.28 12.26
C GLY A 155 8.31 -9.23 11.57
N SER A 156 8.57 -8.23 10.73
CA SER A 156 9.82 -8.10 9.96
C SER A 156 10.43 -6.70 10.10
N ARG A 157 11.73 -6.60 9.80
CA ARG A 157 12.40 -5.29 9.72
C ARG A 157 11.93 -4.47 8.54
N PHE A 158 11.64 -5.14 7.42
CA PHE A 158 11.08 -4.49 6.24
C PHE A 158 9.56 -4.63 6.26
N ALA A 159 8.87 -3.54 5.98
CA ALA A 159 7.42 -3.52 5.79
C ALA A 159 7.08 -2.62 4.60
N ILE A 160 5.89 -2.82 4.05
CA ILE A 160 5.29 -1.91 3.08
C ILE A 160 4.65 -0.78 3.87
N TYR A 161 4.86 0.43 3.41
CA TYR A 161 4.21 1.64 3.88
C TYR A 161 3.05 1.98 2.96
N PHE A 162 1.91 2.29 3.54
CA PHE A 162 0.79 2.95 2.89
C PHE A 162 0.38 4.16 3.73
N GLY A 163 0.20 5.30 3.06
CA GLY A 163 -0.27 6.54 3.64
C GLY A 163 -1.44 7.13 2.87
N ALA A 164 -2.36 7.74 3.58
CA ALA A 164 -3.45 8.53 3.00
C ALA A 164 -3.68 9.79 3.83
N GLY A 165 -3.79 10.94 3.19
CA GLY A 165 -3.95 12.21 3.88
C GLY A 165 -4.91 13.16 3.20
N LEU A 166 -5.40 14.12 3.98
CA LEU A 166 -6.22 15.24 3.51
C LEU A 166 -5.66 16.53 4.12
N HIS A 167 -5.26 17.47 3.26
CA HIS A 167 -4.53 18.65 3.70
C HIS A 167 -5.18 19.92 3.17
N VAL A 168 -5.29 20.91 4.02
CA VAL A 168 -5.49 22.30 3.61
C VAL A 168 -4.11 22.91 3.37
N ALA A 169 -3.95 23.58 2.24
CA ALA A 169 -2.71 24.25 1.88
C ALA A 169 -2.97 25.72 1.52
N TYR A 170 -1.97 26.55 1.78
CA TYR A 170 -1.95 27.95 1.37
C TYR A 170 -0.63 28.25 0.67
N ARG A 171 -0.71 28.67 -0.59
CA ARG A 171 0.46 29.02 -1.41
C ARG A 171 0.53 30.52 -1.67
N ARG A 172 1.73 31.09 -1.44
CA ARG A 172 2.04 32.48 -1.79
C ARG A 172 3.45 32.55 -2.37
N GLY A 173 3.52 32.92 -3.64
CA GLY A 173 4.80 32.90 -4.37
C GLY A 173 5.38 31.49 -4.48
N GLY A 174 6.67 31.36 -4.17
CA GLY A 174 7.36 30.06 -4.16
C GLY A 174 7.12 29.22 -2.91
N TRP A 175 6.39 29.73 -1.90
CA TRP A 175 6.17 29.04 -0.64
C TRP A 175 4.75 28.50 -0.49
N GLU A 176 4.62 27.33 0.14
CA GLU A 176 3.33 26.72 0.47
C GLU A 176 3.38 26.12 1.87
N PHE A 177 2.38 26.41 2.67
CA PHE A 177 2.14 25.82 3.98
C PHE A 177 1.00 24.83 3.88
N ARG A 178 1.15 23.66 4.49
CA ARG A 178 0.15 22.59 4.46
C ARG A 178 -0.06 22.04 5.86
N THR A 179 -1.31 21.66 6.14
CA THR A 179 -1.65 20.98 7.39
C THR A 179 -2.86 20.10 7.22
N GLY A 180 -2.89 18.98 7.95
CA GLY A 180 -4.04 18.09 7.92
C GLY A 180 -3.76 16.70 8.50
N PRO A 181 -4.79 15.85 8.56
CA PRO A 181 -4.69 14.50 9.05
C PRO A 181 -4.08 13.55 8.01
N ASP A 182 -3.23 12.63 8.50
CA ASP A 182 -2.66 11.51 7.76
C ASP A 182 -2.97 10.19 8.46
N PHE A 183 -3.28 9.19 7.68
CA PHE A 183 -3.29 7.80 8.08
C PHE A 183 -1.98 7.14 7.65
N LEU A 184 -1.37 6.38 8.55
CA LEU A 184 -0.16 5.61 8.32
C LEU A 184 -0.44 4.14 8.59
N HIS A 185 -0.05 3.27 7.66
CA HIS A 185 -0.10 1.83 7.81
C HIS A 185 1.23 1.18 7.43
N LEU A 186 1.74 0.31 8.30
CA LEU A 186 2.93 -0.50 8.08
C LEU A 186 2.57 -1.97 8.20
N SER A 187 2.80 -2.77 7.15
CA SER A 187 2.65 -4.21 7.18
C SER A 187 3.57 -4.89 6.17
N ASN A 188 3.84 -6.18 6.35
CA ASN A 188 4.70 -6.92 5.44
C ASN A 188 3.93 -7.79 4.43
N SER A 189 2.64 -7.50 4.20
CA SER A 189 1.81 -8.24 3.24
C SER A 189 1.79 -9.76 3.45
N ALA A 190 1.78 -10.21 4.69
CA ALA A 190 1.82 -11.62 5.09
C ALA A 190 3.10 -12.39 4.70
N LEU A 191 4.17 -11.71 4.28
CA LEU A 191 5.45 -12.33 3.94
C LEU A 191 6.20 -12.86 5.17
N HIS A 192 5.86 -12.36 6.36
CA HIS A 192 6.44 -12.81 7.63
C HIS A 192 5.40 -12.70 8.75
N ARG A 193 5.32 -13.72 9.62
CA ARG A 193 4.43 -13.69 10.79
C ARG A 193 5.20 -13.35 12.07
N PRO A 194 4.53 -12.67 13.02
CA PRO A 194 3.18 -12.08 12.93
C PRO A 194 3.12 -10.85 12.02
N ASN A 195 1.91 -10.45 11.57
CA ASN A 195 1.70 -9.28 10.73
C ASN A 195 0.29 -8.70 10.94
N LYS A 196 0.03 -8.15 12.11
CA LYS A 196 -1.25 -7.47 12.40
C LYS A 196 -1.29 -6.04 11.86
N GLY A 197 -0.11 -5.51 11.46
CA GLY A 197 0.07 -4.16 10.95
C GLY A 197 0.08 -3.08 12.04
N ALA A 198 0.91 -2.06 11.87
CA ALA A 198 0.94 -0.89 12.72
C ALA A 198 0.18 0.26 12.03
N ASN A 199 -0.86 0.77 12.68
CA ASN A 199 -1.72 1.82 12.15
C ASN A 199 -1.67 3.03 13.06
N ALA A 200 -1.60 4.23 12.47
CA ALA A 200 -1.60 5.47 13.21
C ALA A 200 -2.38 6.58 12.49
N TRP A 201 -2.99 7.46 13.28
CA TRP A 201 -3.41 8.78 12.84
C TRP A 201 -2.34 9.79 13.24
N LEU A 202 -1.92 10.58 12.27
CA LEU A 202 -0.98 11.69 12.44
C LEU A 202 -1.68 12.98 12.03
N PHE A 203 -1.27 14.09 12.62
CA PHE A 203 -1.61 15.42 12.14
C PHE A 203 -0.33 16.07 11.65
N GLN A 204 -0.24 16.27 10.35
CA GLN A 204 0.95 16.78 9.67
C GLN A 204 0.85 18.28 9.48
N THR A 205 2.01 18.95 9.60
CA THR A 205 2.24 20.31 9.15
C THR A 205 3.54 20.34 8.37
N SER A 206 3.52 20.94 7.18
CA SER A 206 4.69 21.01 6.32
C SER A 206 4.84 22.36 5.62
N VAL A 207 6.06 22.62 5.21
CA VAL A 207 6.46 23.79 4.41
C VAL A 207 7.07 23.27 3.12
N ARG A 208 6.66 23.87 2.00
CA ARG A 208 7.20 23.62 0.67
C ARG A 208 7.83 24.88 0.10
N HIS A 209 8.88 24.67 -0.66
CA HIS A 209 9.46 25.71 -1.49
C HIS A 209 9.58 25.20 -2.93
N TYR A 210 8.97 25.92 -3.86
CA TYR A 210 9.07 25.64 -5.30
C TYR A 210 10.22 26.43 -5.89
N PHE A 211 11.05 25.79 -6.70
CA PHE A 211 12.20 26.43 -7.37
C PHE A 211 11.77 27.38 -8.48
N ASP A 212 10.58 27.12 -9.05
CA ASP A 212 9.94 27.96 -10.04
C ASP A 212 8.63 28.50 -9.45
N SER A 213 8.50 29.81 -9.43
CA SER A 213 7.32 30.50 -8.90
C SER A 213 6.12 30.49 -9.84
N ALA A 214 6.26 29.94 -11.05
CA ALA A 214 5.14 29.83 -11.99
C ALA A 214 3.97 29.07 -11.35
N SER A 215 2.86 29.77 -11.21
CA SER A 215 1.64 29.18 -10.67
C SER A 215 1.10 28.11 -11.60
N PRO A 216 0.69 26.93 -11.07
CA PRO A 216 -0.06 25.96 -11.87
C PRO A 216 -1.36 26.52 -12.45
N ASP A 217 -1.88 27.63 -11.91
CA ASP A 217 -3.14 28.25 -12.31
C ASP A 217 -3.07 28.91 -13.70
N SER A 218 -1.86 29.14 -14.25
CA SER A 218 -1.68 29.59 -15.62
C SER A 218 -1.86 28.46 -16.65
N LEU A 219 -1.97 27.22 -16.21
CA LEU A 219 -2.18 26.07 -17.08
C LEU A 219 -3.67 25.99 -17.42
N THR A 220 -4.01 26.43 -18.62
CA THR A 220 -5.36 26.36 -19.19
C THR A 220 -5.92 24.95 -18.98
N ARG A 221 -7.15 24.86 -18.45
CA ARG A 221 -7.92 23.61 -18.39
C ARG A 221 -8.24 23.16 -19.82
N LEU A 222 -7.30 22.52 -20.49
CA LEU A 222 -7.54 21.88 -21.78
C LEU A 222 -8.53 20.75 -21.56
N GLN A 223 -9.77 20.96 -21.94
CA GLN A 223 -10.77 19.89 -22.05
C GLN A 223 -10.42 19.07 -23.29
N ILE A 224 -9.61 18.03 -23.10
CA ILE A 224 -9.33 17.08 -24.18
C ILE A 224 -10.49 16.09 -24.24
N PRO A 225 -11.22 16.01 -25.38
CA PRO A 225 -12.28 15.02 -25.53
C PRO A 225 -11.71 13.62 -25.36
N PHE A 226 -12.30 12.82 -24.46
CA PHE A 226 -11.91 11.44 -24.30
C PHE A 226 -12.58 10.57 -25.37
N THR A 227 -11.79 10.08 -26.30
CA THR A 227 -12.27 9.26 -27.43
C THR A 227 -11.99 7.75 -27.25
N ASP A 228 -11.25 7.36 -26.22
CA ASP A 228 -10.72 5.99 -26.02
C ASP A 228 -11.63 5.12 -25.16
N ARG A 229 -12.95 5.25 -25.30
CA ARG A 229 -13.92 4.33 -24.67
C ARG A 229 -13.87 2.98 -25.35
N GLY A 230 -13.98 1.91 -24.58
CA GLY A 230 -14.04 0.56 -25.13
C GLY A 230 -13.73 -0.53 -24.16
N PHE A 231 -13.90 -1.75 -24.61
CA PHE A 231 -13.57 -2.94 -23.84
C PHE A 231 -12.06 -3.19 -23.87
N LEU A 232 -11.57 -3.71 -22.76
CA LEU A 232 -10.19 -4.11 -22.53
C LEU A 232 -10.22 -5.54 -22.03
N VAL A 233 -9.40 -6.40 -22.61
CA VAL A 233 -9.23 -7.77 -22.14
C VAL A 233 -7.85 -7.87 -21.50
N ASP A 234 -7.79 -8.24 -20.22
CA ASP A 234 -6.57 -8.47 -19.48
C ASP A 234 -6.36 -9.95 -19.24
N VAL A 235 -5.15 -10.44 -19.47
CA VAL A 235 -4.70 -11.75 -19.02
C VAL A 235 -3.48 -11.55 -18.17
N ASP A 236 -3.48 -12.11 -16.95
CA ASP A 236 -2.38 -11.95 -16.02
C ASP A 236 -1.98 -13.29 -15.37
N TYR A 237 -0.67 -13.43 -15.11
CA TYR A 237 -0.12 -14.44 -14.23
C TYR A 237 0.34 -13.78 -12.94
N ARG A 238 0.00 -14.38 -11.79
CA ARG A 238 0.30 -13.90 -10.45
C ARG A 238 1.13 -14.92 -9.68
N LEU A 239 2.19 -14.44 -9.05
CA LEU A 239 2.97 -15.16 -8.05
C LEU A 239 2.64 -14.57 -6.68
N GLY A 240 1.85 -15.28 -5.91
CA GLY A 240 1.54 -14.92 -4.53
C GLY A 240 2.54 -15.55 -3.57
N LEU A 241 2.96 -14.78 -2.55
CA LEU A 241 3.82 -15.25 -1.48
C LEU A 241 3.18 -14.94 -0.13
N LYS A 242 3.20 -15.93 0.78
CA LYS A 242 2.70 -15.77 2.15
C LYS A 242 3.36 -16.72 3.13
N THR A 243 3.35 -16.37 4.40
CA THR A 243 3.64 -17.29 5.51
C THR A 243 2.36 -17.79 6.15
N SER A 244 2.40 -19.00 6.72
CA SER A 244 1.24 -19.60 7.38
C SER A 244 0.90 -18.87 8.67
N VAL A 245 -0.32 -18.36 8.75
CA VAL A 245 -0.86 -17.83 10.01
C VAL A 245 -1.13 -18.97 11.01
N GLY A 246 -1.54 -20.14 10.52
CA GLY A 246 -1.83 -21.28 11.36
C GLY A 246 -0.59 -21.84 12.07
N GLU A 247 0.58 -21.89 11.38
CA GLU A 247 1.84 -22.29 12.00
C GLU A 247 2.24 -21.31 13.11
N TRP A 248 2.11 -20.02 12.85
CA TRP A 248 2.38 -18.99 13.84
C TRP A 248 1.43 -19.09 15.03
N LEU A 249 0.12 -19.22 14.80
CA LEU A 249 -0.88 -19.35 15.88
C LEU A 249 -0.67 -20.61 16.71
N TYR A 250 -0.28 -21.72 16.08
CA TYR A 250 0.03 -22.94 16.81
C TYR A 250 1.16 -22.71 17.80
N ASP A 251 2.27 -22.16 17.36
CA ASP A 251 3.42 -21.88 18.22
C ASP A 251 3.12 -20.84 19.28
N HIS A 252 2.38 -19.78 18.91
CA HIS A 252 1.94 -18.74 19.84
C HIS A 252 1.07 -19.30 20.97
N ASN A 253 0.11 -20.16 20.63
CA ASN A 253 -0.73 -20.82 21.61
C ASN A 253 0.07 -21.84 22.45
N ALA A 254 0.99 -22.58 21.83
CA ALA A 254 1.87 -23.49 22.55
C ALA A 254 2.69 -22.77 23.61
N GLU A 255 3.30 -21.63 23.28
CA GLU A 255 4.00 -20.78 24.24
C GLU A 255 3.09 -20.29 25.36
N ARG A 256 1.88 -19.85 25.02
CA ARG A 256 0.88 -19.34 25.97
C ARG A 256 0.50 -20.38 27.02
N TYR A 257 0.34 -21.62 26.61
CA TYR A 257 -0.06 -22.72 27.50
C TYR A 257 1.09 -23.57 28.01
N GLY A 258 2.36 -23.20 27.70
CA GLY A 258 3.54 -23.91 28.15
C GLY A 258 3.80 -25.23 27.43
N ASN A 259 3.21 -25.41 26.25
CA ASN A 259 3.40 -26.58 25.41
C ASN A 259 4.69 -26.45 24.55
N PRO A 260 5.23 -27.56 24.04
CA PRO A 260 6.39 -27.54 23.13
C PRO A 260 6.09 -26.79 21.83
N ILE A 261 7.08 -26.00 21.39
CA ILE A 261 7.05 -25.33 20.12
C ILE A 261 7.28 -26.35 19.00
N ARG A 262 6.47 -26.27 17.93
CA ARG A 262 6.54 -27.22 16.82
C ARG A 262 7.31 -26.68 15.63
N TYR A 263 7.07 -25.43 15.25
CA TYR A 263 7.59 -24.88 13.98
C TYR A 263 8.84 -24.03 14.19
N GLY A 264 8.88 -23.19 15.20
CA GLY A 264 10.03 -22.35 15.53
C GLY A 264 10.29 -21.21 14.52
N SER A 265 10.15 -21.49 13.24
CA SER A 265 10.19 -20.55 12.11
C SER A 265 9.10 -20.90 11.10
N TYR A 266 8.63 -19.91 10.35
CA TYR A 266 7.46 -20.07 9.48
C TYR A 266 7.88 -20.01 8.01
N GLY A 267 7.53 -21.06 7.25
CA GLY A 267 7.87 -21.19 5.84
C GLY A 267 7.16 -20.14 4.97
N LEU A 268 7.82 -19.72 3.91
CA LEU A 268 7.22 -18.91 2.86
C LEU A 268 6.62 -19.84 1.80
N TYR A 269 5.32 -19.70 1.55
CA TYR A 269 4.57 -20.51 0.60
C TYR A 269 4.23 -19.67 -0.63
N ALA A 270 4.47 -20.26 -1.81
CA ALA A 270 4.10 -19.68 -3.09
C ALA A 270 2.70 -20.14 -3.51
N SER A 271 1.96 -19.28 -4.19
CA SER A 271 0.75 -19.59 -4.94
C SER A 271 0.87 -19.07 -6.37
N HIS A 272 0.22 -19.74 -7.29
CA HIS A 272 0.25 -19.43 -8.72
C HIS A 272 -1.15 -19.09 -9.20
N GLY A 273 -1.35 -17.91 -9.75
CA GLY A 273 -2.64 -17.44 -10.21
C GLY A 273 -2.66 -17.12 -11.70
N LEU A 274 -3.79 -17.38 -12.34
CA LEU A 274 -4.13 -16.86 -13.66
C LEU A 274 -5.37 -15.99 -13.53
N GLY A 275 -5.35 -14.84 -14.17
CA GLY A 275 -6.46 -13.91 -14.20
C GLY A 275 -6.90 -13.61 -15.62
N LEU A 276 -8.21 -13.60 -15.85
CA LEU A 276 -8.84 -13.08 -17.05
C LEU A 276 -9.76 -11.94 -16.65
N GLY A 277 -9.58 -10.77 -17.26
CA GLY A 277 -10.39 -9.58 -17.00
C GLY A 277 -11.04 -9.06 -18.25
N LEU A 278 -12.33 -8.70 -18.17
CA LEU A 278 -13.04 -7.93 -19.17
C LEU A 278 -13.48 -6.61 -18.53
N LEU A 279 -12.82 -5.51 -18.91
CA LEU A 279 -13.09 -4.19 -18.39
C LEU A 279 -13.63 -3.28 -19.48
N TYR A 280 -14.47 -2.33 -19.10
CA TYR A 280 -14.91 -1.25 -19.97
C TYR A 280 -14.29 0.06 -19.49
N ARG A 281 -13.49 0.69 -20.35
CA ARG A 281 -12.94 2.02 -20.13
C ARG A 281 -13.95 3.07 -20.56
N TYR A 282 -14.53 3.76 -19.59
CA TYR A 282 -15.61 4.73 -19.82
C TYR A 282 -15.13 6.18 -19.79
N ASN A 283 -13.95 6.46 -19.25
CA ASN A 283 -13.30 7.76 -19.31
C ASN A 283 -11.77 7.65 -19.26
N LEU A 284 -11.08 8.80 -19.30
CA LEU A 284 -9.61 8.84 -19.32
C LEU A 284 -9.01 8.15 -18.07
N LYS A 285 -9.64 8.30 -16.90
CA LYS A 285 -9.12 7.87 -15.61
C LYS A 285 -9.52 6.45 -15.23
N TYR A 286 -10.72 6.00 -15.61
CA TYR A 286 -11.34 4.84 -14.97
C TYR A 286 -11.77 3.78 -15.99
N ALA A 287 -11.59 2.54 -15.58
CA ALA A 287 -12.21 1.39 -16.20
C ALA A 287 -12.74 0.45 -15.11
N SER A 288 -13.85 -0.23 -15.39
CA SER A 288 -14.44 -1.22 -14.48
C SER A 288 -14.91 -2.44 -15.27
N GLY A 289 -15.01 -3.58 -14.62
CA GLY A 289 -15.45 -4.79 -15.27
C GLY A 289 -15.44 -6.01 -14.36
N LEU A 290 -15.42 -7.16 -15.00
CA LEU A 290 -15.43 -8.47 -14.35
C LEU A 290 -14.09 -9.17 -14.53
N GLY A 291 -13.75 -10.07 -13.61
CA GLY A 291 -12.58 -10.92 -13.70
C GLY A 291 -12.87 -12.33 -13.22
N LEU A 292 -12.29 -13.30 -13.93
CA LEU A 292 -12.20 -14.68 -13.50
C LEU A 292 -10.78 -14.94 -12.98
N ASP A 293 -10.69 -15.55 -11.80
CA ASP A 293 -9.44 -15.80 -11.10
C ASP A 293 -9.30 -17.30 -10.83
N LEU A 294 -8.24 -17.91 -11.37
CA LEU A 294 -7.85 -19.27 -11.06
C LEU A 294 -6.56 -19.22 -10.23
N THR A 295 -6.53 -19.88 -9.08
CA THR A 295 -5.34 -19.90 -8.22
C THR A 295 -5.04 -21.32 -7.76
N TYR A 296 -3.77 -21.72 -7.87
CA TYR A 296 -3.24 -22.94 -7.30
C TYR A 296 -2.46 -22.61 -6.03
N GLU A 297 -2.90 -23.18 -4.90
CA GLU A 297 -2.41 -22.89 -3.55
C GLU A 297 -1.85 -24.16 -2.88
N PRO A 298 -0.57 -24.50 -3.09
CA PRO A 298 0.07 -25.66 -2.43
C PRO A 298 0.01 -25.59 -0.90
N TYR A 299 -0.12 -24.39 -0.36
CA TYR A 299 -0.34 -24.12 1.06
C TYR A 299 -1.50 -24.91 1.67
N ALA A 300 -2.52 -25.28 0.87
CA ALA A 300 -3.64 -26.08 1.35
C ALA A 300 -3.20 -27.37 2.05
N GLY A 301 -2.14 -28.03 1.56
CA GLY A 301 -1.59 -29.23 2.20
C GLY A 301 -0.98 -29.02 3.58
N ARG A 302 -0.65 -27.75 3.96
CA ARG A 302 -0.13 -27.45 5.31
C ARG A 302 -1.22 -27.36 6.36
N ILE A 303 -2.44 -27.08 5.97
CA ILE A 303 -3.58 -27.01 6.89
C ILE A 303 -3.90 -28.38 7.45
N GLU A 304 -3.67 -29.45 6.70
CA GLU A 304 -3.85 -30.83 7.14
C GLU A 304 -2.96 -31.14 8.37
N VAL A 305 -1.75 -30.63 8.40
CA VAL A 305 -0.81 -30.86 9.51
C VAL A 305 -1.23 -30.14 10.80
N GLN A 306 -2.01 -29.06 10.67
CA GLN A 306 -2.42 -28.22 11.81
C GLN A 306 -3.68 -28.72 12.51
N ASN A 307 -4.48 -29.53 11.84
CA ASN A 307 -5.71 -30.09 12.39
C ASN A 307 -5.88 -31.55 11.98
N PRO A 308 -5.58 -32.50 12.87
CA PRO A 308 -5.68 -33.93 12.59
C PRO A 308 -7.06 -34.44 12.19
N ALA A 309 -8.14 -33.71 12.51
CA ALA A 309 -9.51 -34.08 12.14
C ALA A 309 -9.85 -33.74 10.67
N ARG A 310 -8.91 -33.22 9.89
CA ARG A 310 -9.13 -32.81 8.50
C ARG A 310 -8.79 -33.92 7.50
N PRO A 311 -9.48 -33.93 6.35
CA PRO A 311 -9.13 -34.88 5.30
C PRO A 311 -7.72 -34.59 4.76
N HIS A 312 -7.01 -35.67 4.41
CA HIS A 312 -5.63 -35.61 3.90
C HIS A 312 -5.51 -35.06 2.48
N ASP A 313 -6.62 -34.80 1.80
CA ASP A 313 -6.63 -34.29 0.42
C ASP A 313 -7.54 -33.08 0.27
N ILE A 314 -7.06 -31.94 0.74
CA ILE A 314 -7.72 -30.65 0.50
C ILE A 314 -7.34 -30.16 -0.88
N GLY A 315 -8.32 -29.97 -1.75
CA GLY A 315 -8.09 -29.44 -3.09
C GLY A 315 -7.34 -28.11 -3.05
N LYS A 316 -6.31 -28.01 -3.90
CA LYS A 316 -5.37 -26.87 -3.95
C LYS A 316 -5.78 -25.79 -4.94
N THR A 317 -6.85 -26.02 -5.71
CA THR A 317 -7.32 -25.11 -6.75
C THR A 317 -8.47 -24.26 -6.24
N THR A 318 -8.37 -22.97 -6.46
CA THR A 318 -9.38 -21.98 -6.11
C THR A 318 -9.86 -21.26 -7.37
N ILE A 319 -11.16 -21.06 -7.51
CA ILE A 319 -11.79 -20.30 -8.60
C ILE A 319 -12.56 -19.15 -7.97
N GLY A 320 -12.36 -17.94 -8.46
CA GLY A 320 -13.06 -16.74 -8.02
C GLY A 320 -13.60 -15.91 -9.16
N LEU A 321 -14.70 -15.21 -8.91
CA LEU A 321 -15.26 -14.18 -9.78
C LEU A 321 -15.10 -12.84 -9.08
N SER A 322 -14.61 -11.83 -9.79
CA SER A 322 -14.33 -10.52 -9.21
C SER A 322 -14.92 -9.37 -9.99
N LEU A 323 -15.36 -8.33 -9.28
CA LEU A 323 -15.54 -6.99 -9.80
C LEU A 323 -14.18 -6.30 -9.78
N ARG A 324 -13.77 -5.74 -10.91
CA ARG A 324 -12.48 -5.05 -11.06
C ARG A 324 -12.71 -3.57 -11.36
N HIS A 325 -11.90 -2.73 -10.75
CA HIS A 325 -11.86 -1.30 -11.01
C HIS A 325 -10.42 -0.82 -11.08
N GLU A 326 -10.13 0.11 -11.98
CA GLU A 326 -8.83 0.77 -12.07
C GLU A 326 -8.98 2.28 -12.15
N ALA A 327 -8.08 2.96 -11.42
CA ALA A 327 -7.87 4.41 -11.53
C ALA A 327 -6.50 4.64 -12.14
N ARG A 328 -6.47 5.18 -13.36
CA ARG A 328 -5.27 5.31 -14.19
C ARG A 328 -4.77 6.74 -14.22
N TYR A 329 -3.47 6.90 -14.06
CA TYR A 329 -2.74 8.10 -14.39
C TYR A 329 -1.59 7.73 -15.34
N ARG A 330 -1.74 8.08 -16.61
CA ARG A 330 -0.78 7.71 -17.69
C ARG A 330 -0.55 6.20 -17.75
N ARG A 331 0.69 5.77 -17.41
CA ARG A 331 1.10 4.36 -17.38
C ARG A 331 0.91 3.69 -16.02
N LEU A 332 0.61 4.46 -14.98
CA LEU A 332 0.33 3.93 -13.66
C LEU A 332 -1.17 3.73 -13.47
N ALA A 333 -1.55 2.65 -12.82
CA ALA A 333 -2.92 2.41 -12.43
C ALA A 333 -2.98 1.86 -11.01
N ALA A 334 -3.80 2.47 -10.17
CA ALA A 334 -4.26 1.84 -8.95
C ALA A 334 -5.36 0.84 -9.33
N THR A 335 -5.23 -0.41 -8.86
CA THR A 335 -6.12 -1.52 -9.19
C THR A 335 -6.84 -2.00 -7.95
N PHE A 336 -8.14 -2.26 -8.10
CA PHE A 336 -9.00 -2.79 -7.05
C PHE A 336 -9.77 -3.97 -7.62
N ALA A 337 -9.88 -5.03 -6.84
CA ALA A 337 -10.79 -6.12 -7.14
C ALA A 337 -11.48 -6.56 -5.85
N PHE A 338 -12.78 -6.80 -5.95
CA PHE A 338 -13.57 -7.47 -4.93
C PHE A 338 -14.16 -8.74 -5.53
N GLY A 339 -13.81 -9.89 -4.99
CA GLY A 339 -14.16 -11.18 -5.56
C GLY A 339 -14.82 -12.11 -4.56
N VAL A 340 -15.63 -13.02 -5.10
CA VAL A 340 -16.21 -14.14 -4.37
C VAL A 340 -15.64 -15.45 -4.89
N TYR A 341 -15.42 -16.41 -4.00
CA TYR A 341 -14.94 -17.71 -4.37
C TYR A 341 -16.09 -18.61 -4.84
N LEU A 342 -16.02 -19.05 -6.09
CA LEU A 342 -16.92 -20.05 -6.65
C LEU A 342 -16.52 -21.46 -6.20
N LEU A 343 -15.19 -21.70 -6.15
CA LEU A 343 -14.58 -22.92 -5.64
C LEU A 343 -13.44 -22.56 -4.73
N ARG A 344 -13.49 -22.98 -3.46
CA ARG A 344 -12.41 -22.86 -2.48
C ARG A 344 -12.48 -23.99 -1.47
N PRO A 345 -11.85 -25.13 -1.75
CA PRO A 345 -11.88 -26.31 -0.87
C PRO A 345 -11.34 -26.00 0.53
N LEU A 346 -10.34 -25.11 0.61
CA LEU A 346 -9.72 -24.66 1.86
C LEU A 346 -10.70 -24.01 2.83
N LYS A 347 -11.75 -23.32 2.36
CA LYS A 347 -12.70 -22.53 3.16
C LYS A 347 -13.31 -23.30 4.33
N ARG A 348 -13.67 -24.58 4.14
CA ARG A 348 -14.29 -25.42 5.18
C ARG A 348 -13.34 -25.72 6.34
N TYR A 349 -12.05 -25.57 6.12
CA TYR A 349 -10.99 -26.00 7.00
C TYR A 349 -10.14 -24.83 7.53
N ALA A 350 -10.51 -23.64 7.19
CA ALA A 350 -9.82 -22.44 7.66
C ALA A 350 -9.84 -22.36 9.19
N LEU A 351 -8.69 -22.10 9.76
CA LEU A 351 -8.52 -21.94 11.22
C LEU A 351 -8.69 -20.50 11.67
N THR A 352 -8.72 -19.57 10.74
CA THR A 352 -8.65 -18.14 11.04
C THR A 352 -9.59 -17.34 10.16
N ASP A 353 -9.86 -16.13 10.60
CA ASP A 353 -10.64 -15.15 9.83
C ASP A 353 -10.02 -14.74 8.49
N GLU A 354 -8.80 -15.19 8.18
CA GLU A 354 -8.14 -14.90 6.91
C GLU A 354 -8.73 -15.65 5.73
N GLU A 355 -9.52 -16.71 5.98
CA GLU A 355 -9.94 -17.66 4.96
C GLU A 355 -11.44 -17.56 4.70
N TYR A 356 -11.86 -16.43 4.12
CA TYR A 356 -13.26 -16.12 3.85
C TYR A 356 -13.75 -16.62 2.48
N GLY A 357 -15.08 -16.49 2.26
CA GLY A 357 -15.73 -16.76 0.99
C GLY A 357 -15.55 -15.68 -0.06
N TYR A 358 -14.95 -14.55 0.29
CA TYR A 358 -14.65 -13.43 -0.60
C TYR A 358 -13.24 -12.91 -0.35
N TYR A 359 -12.74 -12.13 -1.29
CA TYR A 359 -11.40 -11.55 -1.24
C TYR A 359 -11.38 -10.16 -1.81
N GLU A 360 -10.40 -9.38 -1.38
CA GLU A 360 -10.04 -8.09 -1.93
C GLU A 360 -8.64 -8.15 -2.50
N ARG A 361 -8.40 -7.41 -3.60
CA ARG A 361 -7.05 -7.08 -4.09
C ARG A 361 -6.94 -5.60 -4.29
N ILE A 362 -5.87 -5.03 -3.76
CA ILE A 362 -5.51 -3.62 -3.92
C ILE A 362 -4.07 -3.57 -4.36
N GLY A 363 -3.78 -2.83 -5.44
CA GLY A 363 -2.43 -2.79 -5.96
C GLY A 363 -2.12 -1.63 -6.87
N LEU A 364 -0.89 -1.65 -7.35
CA LEU A 364 -0.38 -0.74 -8.36
C LEU A 364 0.10 -1.53 -9.57
N ARG A 365 -0.20 -0.99 -10.75
CA ARG A 365 0.19 -1.54 -12.04
C ARG A 365 0.91 -0.50 -12.88
N TYR A 366 1.93 -0.94 -13.59
CA TYR A 366 2.57 -0.18 -14.65
C TYR A 366 2.29 -0.81 -16.01
N ASP A 367 1.76 -0.02 -16.94
CA ASP A 367 1.43 -0.45 -18.30
C ASP A 367 2.51 0.00 -19.28
N PHE A 368 3.12 -0.96 -19.99
CA PHE A 368 4.07 -0.69 -21.05
C PHE A 368 3.34 -0.34 -22.37
N PRO A 369 4.01 0.37 -23.31
CA PRO A 369 3.38 0.75 -24.58
C PRO A 369 2.93 -0.43 -25.45
N CYS A 370 3.59 -1.59 -25.31
CA CYS A 370 3.32 -2.80 -26.08
C CYS A 370 2.10 -3.59 -25.60
N GLY A 371 1.42 -3.15 -24.53
CA GLY A 371 0.30 -3.86 -23.92
C GLY A 371 0.70 -4.78 -22.76
N LEU A 372 2.00 -5.04 -22.58
CA LEU A 372 2.50 -5.72 -21.39
C LEU A 372 2.21 -4.85 -20.16
N HIS A 373 1.94 -5.47 -19.03
CA HIS A 373 1.85 -4.79 -17.73
C HIS A 373 2.45 -5.64 -16.62
N THR A 374 2.86 -4.96 -15.57
CA THR A 374 3.34 -5.61 -14.34
C THR A 374 2.88 -4.83 -13.13
N GLY A 375 2.80 -5.48 -11.99
CA GLY A 375 2.39 -4.82 -10.77
C GLY A 375 2.51 -5.69 -9.52
N PHE A 376 2.03 -5.11 -8.44
CA PHE A 376 1.99 -5.76 -7.15
C PHE A 376 0.62 -5.51 -6.51
N ASN A 377 0.00 -6.56 -5.99
CA ASN A 377 -1.25 -6.53 -5.23
C ASN A 377 -1.03 -7.02 -3.80
N ILE A 378 -1.79 -6.47 -2.90
CA ILE A 378 -2.09 -7.10 -1.62
C ILE A 378 -3.42 -7.85 -1.80
N HIS A 379 -3.35 -9.17 -1.72
CA HIS A 379 -4.52 -10.03 -1.63
C HIS A 379 -4.96 -10.11 -0.17
N ALA A 380 -6.20 -9.83 0.11
CA ALA A 380 -6.72 -9.75 1.47
C ALA A 380 -8.06 -10.48 1.62
N HIS A 381 -8.36 -10.87 2.87
CA HIS A 381 -9.67 -11.32 3.31
C HIS A 381 -10.10 -10.44 4.49
N ARG A 382 -11.25 -9.76 4.37
CA ARG A 382 -11.73 -8.82 5.39
C ARG A 382 -10.67 -7.80 5.79
N THR A 383 -10.02 -7.20 4.80
CA THR A 383 -8.94 -6.21 4.99
C THR A 383 -7.65 -6.74 5.65
N LYS A 384 -7.59 -8.02 6.01
CA LYS A 384 -6.37 -8.66 6.52
C LYS A 384 -5.56 -9.24 5.36
N ALA A 385 -4.30 -8.85 5.24
CA ALA A 385 -3.42 -9.33 4.19
C ALA A 385 -3.26 -10.86 4.25
N TYR A 386 -3.63 -11.51 3.16
CA TYR A 386 -3.49 -12.95 2.94
C TYR A 386 -2.19 -13.30 2.24
N ALA A 387 -1.87 -12.57 1.16
CA ALA A 387 -0.63 -12.74 0.39
C ALA A 387 -0.22 -11.42 -0.29
N GLY A 388 1.09 -11.26 -0.52
CA GLY A 388 1.61 -10.33 -1.51
C GLY A 388 1.68 -11.00 -2.86
N GLU A 389 1.13 -10.39 -3.90
CA GLU A 389 1.08 -10.95 -5.26
C GLU A 389 1.82 -10.04 -6.23
N TRP A 390 2.90 -10.53 -6.84
CA TRP A 390 3.51 -9.94 -8.04
C TRP A 390 2.83 -10.51 -9.26
N TYR A 391 2.59 -9.68 -10.26
CA TYR A 391 1.98 -10.15 -11.49
C TYR A 391 2.57 -9.51 -12.73
N VAL A 392 2.47 -10.25 -13.81
CA VAL A 392 2.77 -9.83 -15.17
C VAL A 392 1.60 -10.25 -16.05
N GLY A 393 1.24 -9.42 -17.00
CA GLY A 393 0.12 -9.73 -17.88
C GLY A 393 0.16 -8.93 -19.16
N PHE A 394 -0.84 -9.18 -19.97
CA PHE A 394 -1.00 -8.51 -21.27
C PHE A 394 -2.43 -7.99 -21.41
N ARG A 395 -2.53 -6.75 -21.91
CA ARG A 395 -3.79 -6.07 -22.17
C ARG A 395 -4.03 -5.98 -23.66
N PHE A 396 -5.14 -6.53 -24.08
CA PHE A 396 -5.65 -6.39 -25.44
C PHE A 396 -6.69 -5.26 -25.43
N ALA A 397 -6.45 -4.24 -26.26
CA ALA A 397 -7.42 -3.20 -26.57
C ALA A 397 -7.85 -3.37 -28.03
N PRO A 398 -9.13 -3.25 -28.36
CA PRO A 398 -9.57 -3.24 -29.76
C PRO A 398 -8.82 -2.16 -30.53
N ARG A 399 -8.27 -2.51 -31.69
CA ARG A 399 -7.65 -1.51 -32.57
C ARG A 399 -8.68 -0.44 -32.92
N LYS A 400 -8.35 0.83 -32.68
CA LYS A 400 -9.13 1.95 -33.19
C LYS A 400 -9.23 1.82 -34.69
N ARG A 401 -10.45 1.80 -35.23
CA ARG A 401 -10.63 2.15 -36.64
C ARG A 401 -10.16 3.59 -36.78
N LYS A 402 -9.14 3.85 -37.61
CA LYS A 402 -8.77 5.23 -38.00
C LYS A 402 -10.07 5.89 -38.49
N PRO A 403 -10.37 7.14 -38.07
CA PRO A 403 -11.47 7.85 -38.68
C PRO A 403 -11.24 7.81 -40.19
N ILE A 404 -12.25 7.38 -40.95
CA ILE A 404 -12.23 7.49 -42.39
C ILE A 404 -12.11 8.99 -42.66
N ALA A 405 -11.00 9.44 -43.24
CA ALA A 405 -10.83 10.83 -43.58
C ALA A 405 -12.07 11.24 -44.41
N PRO A 406 -12.74 12.37 -44.08
CA PRO A 406 -13.86 12.81 -44.87
C PRO A 406 -13.37 12.95 -46.32
N TYR A 407 -14.06 12.29 -47.23
CA TYR A 407 -13.85 12.44 -48.66
C TYR A 407 -13.93 13.94 -48.96
N ARG A 408 -12.83 14.55 -49.37
CA ARG A 408 -12.84 15.91 -49.94
C ARG A 408 -13.16 15.73 -51.41
N PRO A 409 -14.29 16.26 -51.91
CA PRO A 409 -14.61 16.25 -53.33
C PRO A 409 -13.63 17.08 -54.16
#